data_1b468776962963a812607e72a60473a3
#
_entry.id   1b468776962963a812607e72a60473a3
#
_cell.length_a   1.000
_cell.length_b   1.000
_cell.length_c   1.000
_cell.angle_alpha   90.00
_cell.angle_beta   90.00
_cell.angle_gamma   90.00
#
_symmetry.space_group_name_H-M   'P 1'
#
loop_
_entity.id
_entity.type
_entity.pdbx_description
1 polymer ?
#
loop_
_entity_poly.entity_id
_entity_poly.type
_entity_poly.pdbx_seq_one_letter_code
_entity_poly.pdbx_strand_id
1 'polypeptide(L)'
;MKTDDFDYDLPERCIAQEPAAVRDACKMLVMNRETGELEDRIFRDIIEYLEPGDVLVANETRVMPARLLGAKRGTGGQAEVFLLRQRMGTAADAYVATEGPDGALGSNQQAIWEVLVRPGKRLKPGSGAIVDFCDAEGNVALSAEIVDWGADSGRGERIARLTTTRPSLDEALHAVGHTPLPPYIKHYAGDEELYQTVYSRHESSAAAPTAGLHFTPELIERLRAKGIEWHTVELEVGLDTFRIVDEDDPEKHTIHTEFYTVPQETVDACDAAHARGNRVIAVGTTSVRSLESAYDRELGCLRARNREATSLYILPGYTFGVVDALVTNFHVPRSTLMMLVSAFSTRENIMAAYKHAIESDYRLLSFGDAMFIE
;
A
#
# COMPACT_ATOMS: atom_id res chain seq x y z
N MET A 1 0.08 -14.60 22.93
CA MET A 1 -0.81 -13.97 21.95
C MET A 1 -1.12 -15.00 20.88
N LYS A 2 -2.35 -15.04 20.37
CA LYS A 2 -2.73 -15.91 19.24
C LYS A 2 -3.25 -15.07 18.09
N THR A 3 -3.06 -15.54 16.87
CA THR A 3 -3.57 -14.87 15.67
C THR A 3 -5.10 -14.76 15.69
N ASP A 4 -5.78 -15.78 16.21
CA ASP A 4 -7.24 -15.78 16.39
C ASP A 4 -7.74 -14.73 17.40
N ASP A 5 -6.86 -14.18 18.25
CA ASP A 5 -7.23 -13.06 19.14
C ASP A 5 -7.59 -11.79 18.35
N PHE A 6 -7.17 -11.70 17.07
CA PHE A 6 -7.42 -10.59 16.13
C PHE A 6 -8.46 -10.93 15.06
N ASP A 7 -9.23 -12.00 15.29
CA ASP A 7 -10.31 -12.38 14.40
C ASP A 7 -11.62 -11.70 14.79
N TYR A 8 -12.42 -11.36 13.80
CA TYR A 8 -13.78 -10.86 13.97
C TYR A 8 -14.63 -11.26 12.76
N ASP A 9 -15.94 -11.33 12.97
CA ASP A 9 -16.87 -11.60 11.86
C ASP A 9 -16.98 -10.34 10.97
N LEU A 10 -16.46 -10.44 9.75
CA LEU A 10 -16.52 -9.39 8.72
C LEU A 10 -17.66 -9.69 7.75
N PRO A 11 -18.82 -9.05 7.88
CA PRO A 11 -19.94 -9.29 6.99
C PRO A 11 -19.62 -8.78 5.58
N GLU A 12 -19.91 -9.58 4.55
CA GLU A 12 -19.64 -9.18 3.15
C GLU A 12 -20.32 -7.85 2.77
N ARG A 13 -21.51 -7.55 3.35
CA ARG A 13 -22.21 -6.27 3.14
C ARG A 13 -21.43 -5.05 3.59
N CYS A 14 -20.53 -5.21 4.56
CA CYS A 14 -19.71 -4.10 5.07
C CYS A 14 -18.47 -3.83 4.20
N ILE A 15 -18.08 -4.76 3.32
CA ILE A 15 -16.91 -4.58 2.46
C ILE A 15 -17.25 -3.63 1.32
N ALA A 16 -16.69 -2.42 1.35
CA ALA A 16 -16.92 -1.42 0.32
C ALA A 16 -16.36 -1.87 -1.04
N GLN A 17 -17.18 -1.89 -2.06
CA GLN A 17 -16.79 -2.27 -3.42
C GLN A 17 -16.48 -1.06 -4.31
N GLU A 18 -16.92 0.13 -3.89
CA GLU A 18 -16.76 1.39 -4.61
C GLU A 18 -16.36 2.49 -3.61
N PRO A 19 -15.55 3.49 -4.02
CA PRO A 19 -15.22 4.64 -3.18
C PRO A 19 -16.48 5.47 -2.87
N ALA A 20 -16.42 6.30 -1.83
CA ALA A 20 -17.44 7.30 -1.57
C ALA A 20 -17.49 8.32 -2.71
N ALA A 21 -18.70 8.74 -3.11
CA ALA A 21 -18.88 9.74 -4.17
C ALA A 21 -18.14 11.07 -3.89
N VAL A 22 -18.06 11.45 -2.61
CA VAL A 22 -17.23 12.55 -2.11
C VAL A 22 -16.33 11.97 -1.04
N ARG A 23 -15.03 12.02 -1.25
CA ARG A 23 -14.03 11.32 -0.40
C ARG A 23 -14.14 11.65 1.07
N ASP A 24 -14.25 12.95 1.40
CA ASP A 24 -14.31 13.45 2.78
C ASP A 24 -15.72 13.44 3.42
N ALA A 25 -16.71 12.92 2.69
CA ALA A 25 -18.08 12.71 3.20
C ALA A 25 -18.31 11.29 3.74
N CYS A 26 -17.33 10.43 3.75
CA CYS A 26 -17.41 9.12 4.40
C CYS A 26 -17.53 9.28 5.93
N LYS A 27 -17.98 8.24 6.62
CA LYS A 27 -18.00 8.21 8.08
C LYS A 27 -16.58 8.18 8.64
N MET A 28 -16.42 8.71 9.85
CA MET A 28 -15.21 8.62 10.64
C MET A 28 -15.56 8.19 12.06
N LEU A 29 -14.99 7.09 12.52
CA LEU A 29 -15.07 6.68 13.90
C LEU A 29 -13.88 7.26 14.67
N VAL A 30 -14.16 8.22 15.55
CA VAL A 30 -13.16 8.75 16.47
C VAL A 30 -13.08 7.84 17.68
N MET A 31 -11.88 7.47 18.08
CA MET A 31 -11.63 6.63 19.25
C MET A 31 -10.54 7.24 20.12
N ASN A 32 -10.85 7.46 21.37
CA ASN A 32 -9.80 7.75 22.36
C ASN A 32 -8.99 6.47 22.62
N ARG A 33 -7.67 6.53 22.37
CA ARG A 33 -6.78 5.36 22.43
C ARG A 33 -6.63 4.77 23.83
N GLU A 34 -6.81 5.58 24.88
CA GLU A 34 -6.62 5.18 26.27
C GLU A 34 -7.93 4.63 26.86
N THR A 35 -9.04 5.35 26.69
CA THR A 35 -10.33 4.98 27.30
C THR A 35 -11.16 4.04 26.45
N GLY A 36 -10.95 4.03 25.12
CA GLY A 36 -11.79 3.33 24.16
C GLY A 36 -13.13 4.00 23.89
N GLU A 37 -13.35 5.25 24.36
CA GLU A 37 -14.56 6.02 24.04
C GLU A 37 -14.65 6.25 22.54
N LEU A 38 -15.88 6.11 22.00
CA LEU A 38 -16.17 6.17 20.57
C LEU A 38 -17.10 7.33 20.25
N GLU A 39 -16.84 8.00 19.12
CA GLU A 39 -17.71 9.05 18.59
C GLU A 39 -17.87 8.89 17.07
N ASP A 40 -19.13 8.89 16.59
CA ASP A 40 -19.44 8.83 15.16
C ASP A 40 -19.41 10.23 14.55
N ARG A 41 -18.60 10.41 13.49
CA ARG A 41 -18.41 11.67 12.75
C ARG A 41 -18.40 11.45 11.24
N ILE A 42 -18.27 12.55 10.50
CA ILE A 42 -17.94 12.56 9.07
C ILE A 42 -16.48 12.94 8.91
N PHE A 43 -15.77 12.35 7.96
CA PHE A 43 -14.31 12.50 7.84
C PHE A 43 -13.84 13.96 7.76
N ARG A 44 -14.61 14.84 7.09
CA ARG A 44 -14.27 16.26 7.01
C ARG A 44 -14.22 16.98 8.35
N ASP A 45 -14.82 16.40 9.40
CA ASP A 45 -14.84 16.94 10.75
C ASP A 45 -13.51 16.68 11.49
N ILE A 46 -12.57 15.93 10.89
CA ILE A 46 -11.24 15.68 11.45
C ILE A 46 -10.54 16.99 11.83
N ILE A 47 -10.83 18.07 11.10
CA ILE A 47 -10.27 19.41 11.38
C ILE A 47 -10.63 19.89 12.81
N GLU A 48 -11.70 19.40 13.41
CA GLU A 48 -12.13 19.78 14.77
C GLU A 48 -11.26 19.13 15.86
N TYR A 49 -10.62 18.00 15.54
CA TYR A 49 -9.77 17.21 16.43
C TYR A 49 -8.28 17.55 16.36
N LEU A 50 -7.88 18.40 15.42
CA LEU A 50 -6.48 18.78 15.19
C LEU A 50 -6.22 20.21 15.67
N GLU A 51 -5.07 20.44 16.29
CA GLU A 51 -4.68 21.74 16.83
C GLU A 51 -3.62 22.42 15.95
N PRO A 52 -3.58 23.77 15.89
CA PRO A 52 -2.51 24.47 15.19
C PRO A 52 -1.13 24.04 15.69
N GLY A 53 -0.26 23.65 14.76
CA GLY A 53 1.07 23.12 15.04
C GLY A 53 1.15 21.60 15.07
N ASP A 54 0.01 20.88 15.00
CA ASP A 54 0.00 19.43 14.73
C ASP A 54 0.56 19.15 13.33
N VAL A 55 1.21 18.00 13.16
CA VAL A 55 1.81 17.55 11.90
C VAL A 55 1.10 16.29 11.42
N LEU A 56 0.48 16.34 10.24
CA LEU A 56 -0.01 15.19 9.50
C LEU A 56 1.10 14.65 8.59
N VAL A 57 1.41 13.36 8.69
CA VAL A 57 2.38 12.68 7.83
C VAL A 57 1.69 11.60 7.01
N ALA A 58 1.72 11.76 5.68
CA ALA A 58 1.04 10.89 4.73
C ALA A 58 2.01 10.17 3.79
N ASN A 59 1.68 8.96 3.37
CA ASN A 59 2.44 8.23 2.36
C ASN A 59 2.05 8.73 0.96
N GLU A 60 2.99 9.33 0.22
CA GLU A 60 2.76 9.91 -1.11
C GLU A 60 3.07 8.97 -2.29
N THR A 61 3.32 7.68 -2.02
CA THR A 61 3.52 6.74 -3.12
C THR A 61 2.25 6.58 -3.95
N ARG A 62 2.44 6.44 -5.26
CA ARG A 62 1.39 6.17 -6.24
C ARG A 62 1.41 4.70 -6.63
N VAL A 63 0.25 4.12 -6.84
CA VAL A 63 0.13 2.75 -7.30
C VAL A 63 0.52 2.67 -8.78
N MET A 64 1.45 1.76 -9.09
CA MET A 64 1.84 1.46 -10.47
C MET A 64 0.75 0.67 -11.19
N PRO A 65 0.63 0.76 -12.53
CA PRO A 65 -0.20 -0.12 -13.33
C PRO A 65 0.41 -1.53 -13.42
N ALA A 66 0.51 -2.20 -12.26
CA ALA A 66 1.28 -3.43 -12.08
C ALA A 66 0.54 -4.71 -12.50
N ARG A 67 -0.76 -4.62 -12.80
CA ARG A 67 -1.57 -5.77 -13.22
C ARG A 67 -1.70 -5.80 -14.74
N LEU A 68 -1.07 -6.79 -15.37
CA LEU A 68 -1.00 -6.92 -16.82
C LEU A 68 -1.88 -8.09 -17.29
N LEU A 69 -2.88 -7.80 -18.11
CA LEU A 69 -3.78 -8.80 -18.69
C LEU A 69 -3.45 -9.00 -20.16
N GLY A 70 -3.07 -10.21 -20.55
CA GLY A 70 -2.63 -10.47 -21.91
C GLY A 70 -2.89 -11.89 -22.38
N ALA A 71 -2.22 -12.26 -23.48
CA ALA A 71 -2.35 -13.58 -24.07
C ALA A 71 -0.99 -14.25 -24.27
N LYS A 72 -0.92 -15.54 -24.00
CA LYS A 72 0.29 -16.33 -24.24
C LYS A 72 0.54 -16.39 -25.74
N ARG A 73 1.73 -15.94 -26.17
CA ARG A 73 2.18 -15.96 -27.56
C ARG A 73 2.09 -17.37 -28.14
N GLY A 74 1.61 -17.45 -29.37
CA GLY A 74 1.49 -18.70 -30.13
C GLY A 74 0.24 -19.55 -29.80
N THR A 75 -0.36 -19.43 -28.60
CA THR A 75 -1.58 -20.20 -28.22
C THR A 75 -2.81 -19.34 -27.98
N GLY A 76 -2.66 -18.04 -27.81
CA GLY A 76 -3.74 -17.10 -27.51
C GLY A 76 -4.42 -17.31 -26.14
N GLY A 77 -3.89 -18.20 -25.32
CA GLY A 77 -4.46 -18.45 -23.99
C GLY A 77 -4.31 -17.25 -23.06
N GLN A 78 -5.40 -16.83 -22.42
CA GLN A 78 -5.39 -15.71 -21.48
C GLN A 78 -4.36 -15.92 -20.35
N ALA A 79 -3.67 -14.87 -20.00
CA ALA A 79 -2.64 -14.84 -18.98
C ALA A 79 -2.65 -13.51 -18.23
N GLU A 80 -2.31 -13.58 -16.96
CA GLU A 80 -2.11 -12.43 -16.09
C GLU A 80 -0.67 -12.46 -15.57
N VAL A 81 0.01 -11.32 -15.67
CA VAL A 81 1.32 -11.10 -15.06
C VAL A 81 1.18 -9.92 -14.11
N PHE A 82 1.53 -10.15 -12.85
CA PHE A 82 1.48 -9.14 -11.82
C PHE A 82 2.89 -8.75 -11.40
N LEU A 83 3.25 -7.48 -11.55
CA LEU A 83 4.57 -6.95 -11.22
C LEU A 83 4.69 -6.78 -9.70
N LEU A 84 5.74 -7.37 -9.11
CA LEU A 84 6.02 -7.27 -7.68
C LEU A 84 7.15 -6.28 -7.41
N ARG A 85 8.33 -6.57 -7.97
CA ARG A 85 9.54 -5.78 -7.74
C ARG A 85 10.47 -5.83 -8.94
N GLN A 86 10.99 -4.67 -9.33
CA GLN A 86 12.03 -4.59 -10.36
C GLN A 86 13.38 -5.04 -9.78
N ARG A 87 14.08 -5.92 -10.51
CA ARG A 87 15.45 -6.27 -10.21
C ARG A 87 16.42 -5.30 -10.88
N MET A 88 17.49 -4.94 -10.18
CA MET A 88 18.51 -4.00 -10.64
C MET A 88 19.91 -4.56 -10.44
N GLY A 89 20.89 -4.01 -11.17
CA GLY A 89 22.31 -4.38 -11.09
C GLY A 89 22.56 -5.84 -11.45
N THR A 90 23.55 -6.46 -10.84
CA THR A 90 23.98 -7.84 -11.16
C THR A 90 22.88 -8.88 -11.05
N ALA A 91 21.84 -8.63 -10.24
CA ALA A 91 20.68 -9.51 -10.13
C ALA A 91 19.79 -9.49 -11.38
N ALA A 92 19.87 -8.44 -12.19
CA ALA A 92 19.17 -8.31 -13.46
C ALA A 92 20.03 -8.69 -14.66
N ASP A 93 21.34 -8.43 -14.60
CA ASP A 93 22.28 -8.55 -15.74
C ASP A 93 22.27 -9.94 -16.40
N ALA A 94 22.07 -11.00 -15.62
CA ALA A 94 21.99 -12.38 -16.12
C ALA A 94 20.79 -12.64 -17.06
N TYR A 95 19.78 -11.77 -17.05
CA TYR A 95 18.53 -11.95 -17.78
C TYR A 95 18.29 -10.88 -18.86
N VAL A 96 19.15 -9.88 -18.96
CA VAL A 96 19.05 -8.81 -19.95
C VAL A 96 19.28 -9.37 -21.36
N ALA A 97 18.41 -9.00 -22.30
CA ALA A 97 18.58 -9.34 -23.71
C ALA A 97 19.34 -8.21 -24.44
N THR A 98 20.20 -8.59 -25.40
CA THR A 98 20.92 -7.63 -26.26
C THR A 98 20.08 -7.20 -27.47
N GLU A 99 19.15 -8.05 -27.90
CA GLU A 99 18.31 -7.84 -29.07
C GLU A 99 16.84 -8.16 -28.76
N GLY A 100 15.92 -7.40 -29.34
CA GLY A 100 14.48 -7.63 -29.35
C GLY A 100 13.98 -8.04 -30.72
N PRO A 101 12.66 -8.19 -30.92
CA PRO A 101 12.06 -8.58 -32.20
C PRO A 101 12.45 -7.67 -33.38
N ASP A 102 12.70 -6.40 -33.11
CA ASP A 102 12.95 -5.35 -34.11
C ASP A 102 14.39 -4.82 -34.06
N GLY A 103 15.32 -5.53 -33.40
CA GLY A 103 16.75 -5.14 -33.31
C GLY A 103 17.22 -4.89 -31.88
N ALA A 104 18.27 -4.08 -31.72
CA ALA A 104 18.86 -3.79 -30.42
C ALA A 104 17.90 -3.06 -29.50
N LEU A 105 17.73 -3.58 -28.26
CA LEU A 105 16.87 -2.97 -27.23
C LEU A 105 17.61 -1.82 -26.54
N GLY A 106 16.98 -0.66 -26.44
CA GLY A 106 17.44 0.42 -25.59
C GLY A 106 17.33 0.07 -24.10
N SER A 107 18.13 0.71 -23.29
CA SER A 107 18.11 0.50 -21.82
C SER A 107 16.74 0.76 -21.19
N ASN A 108 15.94 1.65 -21.79
CA ASN A 108 14.59 2.00 -21.33
C ASN A 108 13.48 1.08 -21.88
N GLN A 109 13.85 0.13 -22.77
CA GLN A 109 12.89 -0.76 -23.44
C GLN A 109 12.85 -2.15 -22.84
N GLN A 110 13.63 -2.42 -21.80
CA GLN A 110 13.60 -3.68 -21.09
C GLN A 110 13.82 -3.50 -19.58
N ALA A 111 13.25 -4.41 -18.80
CA ALA A 111 13.54 -4.55 -17.38
C ALA A 111 13.26 -5.98 -16.91
N ILE A 112 13.92 -6.34 -15.81
CA ILE A 112 13.73 -7.64 -15.14
C ILE A 112 12.89 -7.42 -13.90
N TRP A 113 11.81 -8.21 -13.78
CA TRP A 113 10.86 -8.11 -12.68
C TRP A 113 10.62 -9.44 -11.98
N GLU A 114 10.45 -9.39 -10.67
CA GLU A 114 9.77 -10.43 -9.92
C GLU A 114 8.27 -10.27 -10.15
N VAL A 115 7.61 -11.37 -10.48
CA VAL A 115 6.19 -11.35 -10.89
C VAL A 115 5.42 -12.54 -10.33
N LEU A 116 4.11 -12.35 -10.13
CA LEU A 116 3.17 -13.48 -10.03
C LEU A 116 2.52 -13.70 -11.39
N VAL A 117 2.20 -14.96 -11.72
CA VAL A 117 1.60 -15.28 -13.01
C VAL A 117 0.39 -16.21 -12.88
N ARG A 118 -0.61 -15.99 -13.74
CA ARG A 118 -1.76 -16.88 -13.91
C ARG A 118 -1.98 -17.19 -15.39
N PRO A 119 -2.19 -18.47 -15.76
CA PRO A 119 -2.11 -19.67 -14.95
C PRO A 119 -0.65 -20.14 -14.75
N GLY A 120 -0.20 -20.33 -13.51
CA GLY A 120 1.19 -20.67 -13.18
C GLY A 120 1.70 -21.96 -13.83
N LYS A 121 0.83 -22.95 -14.07
CA LYS A 121 1.18 -24.25 -14.72
C LYS A 121 1.61 -24.10 -16.19
N ARG A 122 1.15 -23.05 -16.88
CA ARG A 122 1.43 -22.82 -18.31
C ARG A 122 2.52 -21.78 -18.56
N LEU A 123 2.92 -21.04 -17.51
CA LEU A 123 3.92 -19.99 -17.56
C LEU A 123 5.12 -20.40 -16.68
N LYS A 124 5.86 -21.40 -17.17
CA LYS A 124 7.02 -21.96 -16.45
C LYS A 124 8.32 -21.45 -17.09
N PRO A 125 9.35 -21.18 -16.28
CA PRO A 125 10.69 -20.93 -16.77
C PRO A 125 11.20 -22.06 -17.66
N GLY A 126 12.01 -21.73 -18.66
CA GLY A 126 12.59 -22.70 -19.61
C GLY A 126 11.60 -23.23 -20.67
N SER A 127 10.33 -22.86 -20.62
CA SER A 127 9.33 -23.24 -21.62
C SER A 127 9.23 -22.28 -22.80
N GLY A 128 10.00 -21.19 -22.82
CA GLY A 128 9.88 -20.11 -23.81
C GLY A 128 8.52 -19.40 -23.72
N ALA A 129 7.90 -19.39 -22.53
CA ALA A 129 6.59 -18.76 -22.35
C ALA A 129 6.72 -17.24 -22.41
N ILE A 130 6.07 -16.65 -23.41
CA ILE A 130 5.94 -15.19 -23.56
C ILE A 130 4.46 -14.84 -23.50
N VAL A 131 4.15 -13.78 -22.78
CA VAL A 131 2.82 -13.17 -22.71
C VAL A 131 2.89 -11.81 -23.41
N ASP A 132 2.01 -11.58 -24.37
CA ASP A 132 1.88 -10.32 -25.06
C ASP A 132 0.70 -9.52 -24.50
N PHE A 133 0.91 -8.22 -24.32
CA PHE A 133 -0.08 -7.26 -23.85
C PHE A 133 -0.32 -6.24 -24.96
N CYS A 134 -1.58 -6.14 -25.36
CA CYS A 134 -1.99 -5.27 -26.45
C CYS A 134 -2.60 -3.97 -25.92
N ASP A 135 -2.30 -2.86 -26.60
CA ASP A 135 -2.95 -1.58 -26.38
C ASP A 135 -4.41 -1.57 -26.89
N ALA A 136 -5.08 -0.44 -26.76
CA ALA A 136 -6.47 -0.26 -27.18
C ALA A 136 -6.67 -0.46 -28.68
N GLU A 137 -5.63 -0.26 -29.49
CA GLU A 137 -5.62 -0.46 -30.95
C GLU A 137 -5.35 -1.92 -31.34
N GLY A 138 -5.01 -2.79 -30.37
CA GLY A 138 -4.70 -4.20 -30.58
C GLY A 138 -3.24 -4.48 -30.96
N ASN A 139 -2.35 -3.49 -30.87
CA ASN A 139 -0.93 -3.69 -31.13
C ASN A 139 -0.23 -4.19 -29.84
N VAL A 140 0.76 -5.07 -30.01
CA VAL A 140 1.57 -5.51 -28.86
C VAL A 140 2.43 -4.36 -28.38
N ALA A 141 2.10 -3.81 -27.22
CA ALA A 141 2.82 -2.70 -26.59
C ALA A 141 3.89 -3.19 -25.62
N LEU A 142 3.67 -4.35 -24.99
CA LEU A 142 4.57 -4.93 -23.99
C LEU A 142 4.57 -6.46 -24.12
N SER A 143 5.72 -7.09 -23.86
CA SER A 143 5.83 -8.54 -23.77
C SER A 143 6.56 -8.93 -22.49
N ALA A 144 6.12 -10.01 -21.85
CA ALA A 144 6.77 -10.61 -20.69
C ALA A 144 7.22 -12.03 -20.99
N GLU A 145 8.52 -12.28 -20.98
CA GLU A 145 9.10 -13.61 -21.07
C GLU A 145 9.42 -14.14 -19.67
N ILE A 146 8.96 -15.35 -19.37
CA ILE A 146 9.22 -15.99 -18.08
C ILE A 146 10.58 -16.69 -18.15
N VAL A 147 11.58 -16.10 -17.50
CA VAL A 147 12.98 -16.50 -17.63
C VAL A 147 13.47 -17.41 -16.51
N ASP A 148 12.98 -17.20 -15.26
CA ASP A 148 13.42 -18.01 -14.11
C ASP A 148 12.33 -18.08 -13.02
N TRP A 149 12.59 -18.88 -11.99
CA TRP A 149 11.80 -18.97 -10.77
C TRP A 149 12.12 -17.77 -9.84
N GLY A 150 11.12 -17.25 -9.17
CA GLY A 150 11.31 -16.27 -8.11
C GLY A 150 11.85 -16.88 -6.82
N ALA A 151 12.20 -16.04 -5.87
CA ALA A 151 12.74 -16.47 -4.58
C ALA A 151 11.74 -17.34 -3.80
N ASP A 152 10.44 -17.01 -3.87
CA ASP A 152 9.34 -17.81 -3.32
C ASP A 152 8.59 -18.56 -4.45
N SER A 153 9.30 -19.51 -5.06
CA SER A 153 8.72 -20.34 -6.13
C SER A 153 7.54 -21.20 -5.67
N GLY A 154 7.48 -21.53 -4.38
CA GLY A 154 6.35 -22.24 -3.76
C GLY A 154 5.05 -21.41 -3.80
N ARG A 155 5.16 -20.09 -3.72
CA ARG A 155 4.05 -19.14 -3.85
C ARG A 155 3.71 -18.76 -5.29
N GLY A 156 4.43 -19.27 -6.26
CA GLY A 156 4.17 -18.98 -7.67
C GLY A 156 4.96 -17.82 -8.26
N GLU A 157 5.94 -17.28 -7.55
CA GLU A 157 6.81 -16.23 -8.05
C GLU A 157 7.68 -16.68 -9.21
N ARG A 158 7.91 -15.78 -10.14
CA ARG A 158 8.73 -15.93 -11.34
C ARG A 158 9.60 -14.71 -11.52
N ILE A 159 10.63 -14.87 -12.35
CA ILE A 159 11.37 -13.77 -12.94
C ILE A 159 10.89 -13.62 -14.36
N ALA A 160 10.48 -12.42 -14.71
CA ALA A 160 10.08 -12.05 -16.06
C ALA A 160 11.01 -10.98 -16.63
N ARG A 161 11.34 -11.11 -17.89
CA ARG A 161 11.92 -10.05 -18.70
C ARG A 161 10.82 -9.35 -19.44
N LEU A 162 10.59 -8.08 -19.14
CA LEU A 162 9.70 -7.21 -19.89
C LEU A 162 10.45 -6.58 -21.03
N THR A 163 9.82 -6.52 -22.20
CA THR A 163 10.37 -5.84 -23.39
C THR A 163 9.26 -5.09 -24.11
N THR A 164 9.60 -3.94 -24.71
CA THR A 164 8.67 -3.12 -25.47
C THR A 164 9.31 -2.59 -26.74
N THR A 165 8.51 -2.33 -27.78
CA THR A 165 8.88 -1.58 -28.98
C THR A 165 8.58 -0.09 -28.82
N ARG A 166 7.90 0.33 -27.75
CA ARG A 166 7.62 1.73 -27.42
C ARG A 166 8.90 2.43 -26.97
N PRO A 167 8.93 3.77 -26.92
CA PRO A 167 10.09 4.55 -26.47
C PRO A 167 10.59 4.16 -25.07
N SER A 168 9.68 3.75 -24.17
CA SER A 168 10.03 3.32 -22.83
C SER A 168 9.06 2.26 -22.28
N LEU A 169 9.53 1.51 -21.27
CA LEU A 169 8.67 0.59 -20.51
C LEU A 169 7.56 1.33 -19.75
N ASP A 170 7.84 2.52 -19.27
CA ASP A 170 6.86 3.36 -18.59
C ASP A 170 5.65 3.64 -19.49
N GLU A 171 5.89 4.13 -20.71
CA GLU A 171 4.82 4.31 -21.73
C GLU A 171 4.07 3.00 -22.04
N ALA A 172 4.79 1.89 -22.11
CA ALA A 172 4.16 0.60 -22.39
C ALA A 172 3.29 0.14 -21.21
N LEU A 173 3.77 0.28 -19.99
CA LEU A 173 3.02 -0.07 -18.78
C LEU A 173 1.74 0.75 -18.64
N HIS A 174 1.80 2.05 -18.86
CA HIS A 174 0.61 2.91 -18.84
C HIS A 174 -0.39 2.60 -19.98
N ALA A 175 0.07 2.04 -21.10
CA ALA A 175 -0.81 1.68 -22.20
C ALA A 175 -1.58 0.37 -21.99
N VAL A 176 -1.06 -0.57 -21.19
CA VAL A 176 -1.62 -1.92 -21.04
C VAL A 176 -1.83 -2.38 -19.60
N GLY A 177 -1.27 -1.67 -18.64
CA GLY A 177 -1.34 -2.01 -17.23
C GLY A 177 -2.59 -1.47 -16.57
N HIS A 178 -3.04 -2.18 -15.55
CA HIS A 178 -4.16 -1.80 -14.69
C HIS A 178 -3.68 -1.60 -13.26
N THR A 179 -4.31 -0.68 -12.55
CA THR A 179 -4.11 -0.50 -11.12
C THR A 179 -4.55 -1.77 -10.37
N PRO A 180 -3.65 -2.41 -9.62
CA PRO A 180 -4.04 -3.55 -8.81
C PRO A 180 -4.97 -3.12 -7.67
N LEU A 181 -6.05 -3.84 -7.52
CA LEU A 181 -6.98 -3.66 -6.41
C LEU A 181 -6.84 -4.81 -5.40
N PRO A 182 -7.13 -4.57 -4.12
CA PRO A 182 -7.16 -5.62 -3.11
C PRO A 182 -8.11 -6.77 -3.48
N PRO A 183 -7.83 -8.02 -3.06
CA PRO A 183 -8.59 -9.19 -3.52
C PRO A 183 -10.06 -9.22 -3.08
N TYR A 184 -10.44 -8.42 -2.09
CA TYR A 184 -11.82 -8.29 -1.61
C TYR A 184 -12.65 -7.28 -2.43
N ILE A 185 -12.04 -6.48 -3.28
CA ILE A 185 -12.73 -5.64 -4.27
C ILE A 185 -12.88 -6.47 -5.55
N LYS A 186 -14.11 -6.98 -5.79
CA LYS A 186 -14.36 -8.00 -6.82
C LYS A 186 -14.91 -7.42 -8.14
N HIS A 187 -15.61 -6.29 -8.07
CA HIS A 187 -16.47 -5.83 -9.17
C HIS A 187 -16.29 -4.34 -9.50
N TYR A 188 -15.18 -3.73 -9.09
CA TYR A 188 -14.93 -2.34 -9.41
C TYR A 188 -14.56 -2.19 -10.88
N ALA A 189 -15.40 -1.47 -11.63
CA ALA A 189 -15.21 -1.14 -13.04
C ALA A 189 -15.20 0.40 -13.26
N GLY A 190 -14.99 1.16 -12.19
CA GLY A 190 -14.90 2.61 -12.22
C GLY A 190 -13.50 3.12 -12.59
N ASP A 191 -13.33 4.43 -12.44
CA ASP A 191 -12.05 5.09 -12.69
C ASP A 191 -10.98 4.61 -11.71
N GLU A 192 -9.91 3.98 -12.20
CA GLU A 192 -8.78 3.49 -11.40
C GLU A 192 -8.07 4.62 -10.66
N GLU A 193 -8.16 5.87 -11.13
CA GLU A 193 -7.62 7.05 -10.47
C GLU A 193 -8.28 7.30 -9.09
N LEU A 194 -9.48 6.80 -8.86
CA LEU A 194 -10.13 6.88 -7.56
C LEU A 194 -9.46 5.99 -6.50
N TYR A 195 -8.60 5.06 -6.90
CA TYR A 195 -7.73 4.28 -5.99
C TYR A 195 -6.36 4.93 -5.76
N GLN A 196 -6.18 6.20 -6.15
CA GLN A 196 -5.00 7.01 -5.89
C GLN A 196 -5.32 8.13 -4.91
N THR A 197 -4.35 8.52 -4.06
CA THR A 197 -4.51 9.70 -3.21
C THR A 197 -4.33 10.97 -4.04
N VAL A 198 -4.97 12.06 -3.63
CA VAL A 198 -4.90 13.36 -4.35
C VAL A 198 -3.52 14.02 -4.29
N TYR A 199 -2.62 13.48 -3.47
CA TYR A 199 -1.25 13.97 -3.27
C TYR A 199 -0.18 12.95 -3.68
N SER A 200 -0.57 11.84 -4.30
CA SER A 200 0.37 10.81 -4.76
C SER A 200 1.30 11.34 -5.86
N ARG A 201 2.57 10.91 -5.82
CA ARG A 201 3.62 11.41 -6.74
C ARG A 201 4.34 10.31 -7.50
N HIS A 202 5.04 9.42 -6.78
CA HIS A 202 5.95 8.45 -7.39
C HIS A 202 5.30 7.07 -7.48
N GLU A 203 5.22 6.52 -8.69
CA GLU A 203 4.73 5.17 -8.94
C GLU A 203 5.76 4.14 -8.47
N SER A 204 5.58 3.67 -7.25
CA SER A 204 6.50 2.72 -6.61
C SER A 204 5.80 1.63 -5.79
N SER A 205 4.47 1.74 -5.63
CA SER A 205 3.68 0.82 -4.81
C SER A 205 2.78 -0.10 -5.64
N ALA A 206 2.55 -1.31 -5.14
CA ALA A 206 1.55 -2.24 -5.65
C ALA A 206 0.17 -2.07 -4.97
N ALA A 207 0.08 -1.26 -3.92
CA ALA A 207 -1.18 -0.94 -3.23
C ALA A 207 -1.20 0.51 -2.76
N ALA A 208 -2.39 1.13 -2.77
CA ALA A 208 -2.57 2.50 -2.33
C ALA A 208 -2.52 2.62 -0.80
N PRO A 209 -2.01 3.74 -0.25
CA PRO A 209 -2.16 4.09 1.15
C PRO A 209 -3.58 4.58 1.42
N THR A 210 -4.52 3.64 1.58
CA THR A 210 -5.96 3.88 1.45
C THR A 210 -6.56 4.82 2.49
N ALA A 211 -5.93 5.01 3.66
CA ALA A 211 -6.34 6.03 4.61
C ALA A 211 -6.20 7.47 4.05
N GLY A 212 -5.31 7.65 3.08
CA GLY A 212 -5.16 8.92 2.37
C GLY A 212 -6.26 9.21 1.36
N LEU A 213 -7.04 8.21 0.94
CA LEU A 213 -8.13 8.39 -0.02
C LEU A 213 -9.26 9.28 0.52
N HIS A 214 -9.39 9.40 1.82
CA HIS A 214 -10.42 10.24 2.46
C HIS A 214 -10.15 11.74 2.33
N PHE A 215 -8.89 12.13 2.10
CA PHE A 215 -8.53 13.54 1.96
C PHE A 215 -8.88 14.08 0.57
N THR A 216 -9.43 15.28 0.56
CA THR A 216 -9.62 16.09 -0.65
C THR A 216 -8.63 17.25 -0.66
N PRO A 217 -8.31 17.83 -1.84
CA PRO A 217 -7.47 19.04 -1.90
C PRO A 217 -8.03 20.16 -1.02
N GLU A 218 -9.34 20.35 -1.02
CA GLU A 218 -10.02 21.39 -0.24
C GLU A 218 -9.87 21.16 1.27
N LEU A 219 -9.96 19.91 1.73
CA LEU A 219 -9.75 19.60 3.15
C LEU A 219 -8.29 19.86 3.55
N ILE A 220 -7.32 19.45 2.72
CA ILE A 220 -5.88 19.70 2.97
C ILE A 220 -5.62 21.21 3.07
N GLU A 221 -6.18 22.03 2.18
CA GLU A 221 -6.03 23.48 2.23
C GLU A 221 -6.67 24.09 3.50
N ARG A 222 -7.84 23.61 3.92
CA ARG A 222 -8.48 24.01 5.17
C ARG A 222 -7.63 23.66 6.39
N LEU A 223 -7.02 22.48 6.41
CA LEU A 223 -6.10 22.05 7.47
C LEU A 223 -4.87 22.98 7.54
N ARG A 224 -4.24 23.26 6.40
CA ARG A 224 -3.14 24.21 6.32
C ARG A 224 -3.54 25.63 6.79
N ALA A 225 -4.72 26.09 6.41
CA ALA A 225 -5.26 27.38 6.84
C ALA A 225 -5.50 27.45 8.36
N LYS A 226 -5.79 26.30 9.00
CA LYS A 226 -5.89 26.18 10.47
C LYS A 226 -4.52 26.18 11.16
N GLY A 227 -3.42 26.02 10.41
CA GLY A 227 -2.07 25.93 10.96
C GLY A 227 -1.62 24.47 11.22
N ILE A 228 -2.25 23.50 10.58
CA ILE A 228 -1.82 22.10 10.59
C ILE A 228 -0.77 21.92 9.49
N GLU A 229 0.38 21.35 9.82
CA GLU A 229 1.43 21.07 8.86
C GLU A 229 1.17 19.74 8.13
N TRP A 230 1.42 19.71 6.81
CA TRP A 230 1.25 18.52 5.98
C TRP A 230 2.59 18.10 5.38
N HIS A 231 3.07 16.94 5.79
CA HIS A 231 4.33 16.36 5.34
C HIS A 231 4.12 14.97 4.76
N THR A 232 5.11 14.48 4.03
CA THR A 232 5.01 13.18 3.35
C THR A 232 6.20 12.28 3.65
N VAL A 233 5.93 10.98 3.51
CA VAL A 233 6.90 9.89 3.50
C VAL A 233 6.59 9.01 2.30
N GLU A 234 7.50 8.10 1.97
CA GLU A 234 7.24 7.03 1.01
C GLU A 234 7.36 5.67 1.70
N LEU A 235 6.43 4.77 1.43
CA LEU A 235 6.56 3.34 1.67
C LEU A 235 6.10 2.63 0.40
N GLU A 236 7.00 1.86 -0.21
CA GLU A 236 6.72 1.05 -1.40
C GLU A 236 5.91 -0.18 -0.96
N VAL A 237 4.58 -0.04 -0.94
CA VAL A 237 3.67 -1.05 -0.41
C VAL A 237 3.60 -2.26 -1.32
N GLY A 238 3.88 -3.46 -0.78
CA GLY A 238 3.73 -4.72 -1.47
C GLY A 238 2.32 -5.32 -1.34
N LEU A 239 2.02 -6.33 -2.17
CA LEU A 239 0.73 -7.06 -2.13
C LEU A 239 0.49 -7.83 -0.83
N ASP A 240 1.56 -8.24 -0.15
CA ASP A 240 1.47 -9.01 1.08
C ASP A 240 0.79 -8.24 2.23
N THR A 241 0.64 -6.93 2.09
CA THR A 241 -0.09 -6.07 3.04
C THR A 241 -1.56 -6.52 3.24
N PHE A 242 -2.18 -7.16 2.25
CA PHE A 242 -3.56 -7.64 2.34
C PHE A 242 -3.69 -9.10 2.78
N ARG A 243 -2.58 -9.74 3.16
CA ARG A 243 -2.61 -11.15 3.57
C ARG A 243 -3.02 -11.28 5.03
N ILE A 244 -3.75 -12.35 5.29
CA ILE A 244 -3.98 -12.83 6.65
C ILE A 244 -2.72 -13.55 7.15
N VAL A 245 -2.51 -13.51 8.45
CA VAL A 245 -1.44 -14.26 9.12
C VAL A 245 -1.92 -15.70 9.28
N ASP A 246 -1.19 -16.64 8.70
CA ASP A 246 -1.55 -18.07 8.71
C ASP A 246 -1.04 -18.81 9.96
N GLU A 247 0.01 -18.27 10.60
CA GLU A 247 0.61 -18.85 11.80
C GLU A 247 -0.31 -18.65 13.02
N ASP A 248 -0.46 -19.68 13.86
CA ASP A 248 -1.25 -19.61 15.11
C ASP A 248 -0.69 -18.59 16.10
N ASP A 249 0.63 -18.41 16.08
CA ASP A 249 1.38 -17.47 16.91
C ASP A 249 1.90 -16.34 16.01
N PRO A 250 1.36 -15.12 16.12
CA PRO A 250 1.74 -14.03 15.25
C PRO A 250 3.22 -13.62 15.37
N GLU A 251 3.88 -13.90 16.50
CA GLU A 251 5.31 -13.61 16.68
C GLU A 251 6.21 -14.47 15.77
N LYS A 252 5.68 -15.59 15.24
CA LYS A 252 6.39 -16.47 14.30
C LYS A 252 6.20 -16.05 12.83
N HIS A 253 5.27 -15.13 12.59
CA HIS A 253 5.04 -14.63 11.24
C HIS A 253 6.24 -13.81 10.77
N THR A 254 6.71 -14.08 9.55
CA THR A 254 7.76 -13.30 8.90
C THR A 254 7.10 -12.26 8.01
N ILE A 255 7.12 -11.00 8.47
CA ILE A 255 6.62 -9.89 7.67
C ILE A 255 7.56 -9.65 6.47
N HIS A 256 6.96 -9.32 5.33
CA HIS A 256 7.72 -8.96 4.13
C HIS A 256 8.51 -7.68 4.32
N THR A 257 9.58 -7.56 3.54
CA THR A 257 10.42 -6.35 3.49
C THR A 257 9.84 -5.35 2.49
N GLU A 258 9.69 -4.11 2.92
CA GLU A 258 9.32 -2.97 2.09
C GLU A 258 10.42 -1.91 2.14
N PHE A 259 10.45 -1.00 1.15
CA PHE A 259 11.39 0.12 1.14
C PHE A 259 10.67 1.40 1.53
N TYR A 260 11.35 2.26 2.28
CA TYR A 260 10.77 3.51 2.76
C TYR A 260 11.76 4.67 2.69
N THR A 261 11.20 5.87 2.57
CA THR A 261 11.90 7.16 2.61
C THR A 261 11.22 8.07 3.61
N VAL A 262 12.00 8.68 4.49
CA VAL A 262 11.57 9.78 5.36
C VAL A 262 12.46 10.98 5.06
N PRO A 263 11.93 12.03 4.39
CA PRO A 263 12.69 13.24 4.07
C PRO A 263 13.11 14.00 5.33
N GLN A 264 14.24 14.73 5.25
CA GLN A 264 14.73 15.56 6.38
C GLN A 264 13.69 16.61 6.80
N GLU A 265 12.98 17.20 5.87
CA GLU A 265 11.91 18.17 6.17
C GLU A 265 10.78 17.57 7.02
N THR A 266 10.44 16.30 6.80
CA THR A 266 9.45 15.58 7.61
C THR A 266 9.99 15.32 9.01
N VAL A 267 11.27 14.94 9.14
CA VAL A 267 11.94 14.79 10.44
C VAL A 267 11.91 16.10 11.21
N ASP A 268 12.36 17.20 10.59
CA ASP A 268 12.42 18.51 11.20
C ASP A 268 11.04 18.99 11.69
N ALA A 269 9.99 18.74 10.92
CA ALA A 269 8.61 19.08 11.27
C ALA A 269 8.10 18.26 12.47
N CYS A 270 8.34 16.94 12.47
CA CYS A 270 7.95 16.05 13.58
C CYS A 270 8.66 16.46 14.89
N ASP A 271 9.98 16.67 14.84
CA ASP A 271 10.76 17.08 16.00
C ASP A 271 10.30 18.46 16.52
N ALA A 272 10.01 19.41 15.61
CA ALA A 272 9.49 20.72 15.97
C ALA A 272 8.09 20.64 16.61
N ALA A 273 7.21 19.74 16.12
CA ALA A 273 5.89 19.51 16.72
C ALA A 273 6.03 19.00 18.16
N HIS A 274 6.81 17.94 18.36
CA HIS A 274 7.06 17.41 19.72
C HIS A 274 7.71 18.44 20.67
N ALA A 275 8.65 19.23 20.17
CA ALA A 275 9.27 20.29 20.97
C ALA A 275 8.29 21.38 21.42
N ARG A 276 7.20 21.59 20.66
CA ARG A 276 6.09 22.51 21.00
C ARG A 276 5.00 21.88 21.86
N GLY A 277 5.04 20.56 22.06
CA GLY A 277 3.97 19.79 22.72
C GLY A 277 2.78 19.50 21.79
N ASN A 278 2.97 19.60 20.49
CA ASN A 278 2.01 19.21 19.46
C ASN A 278 2.20 17.74 19.07
N ARG A 279 1.26 17.22 18.28
CA ARG A 279 1.19 15.79 17.91
C ARG A 279 1.71 15.55 16.50
N VAL A 280 2.27 14.37 16.29
CA VAL A 280 2.54 13.76 14.98
C VAL A 280 1.45 12.75 14.68
N ILE A 281 0.63 13.04 13.67
CA ILE A 281 -0.52 12.22 13.26
C ILE A 281 -0.15 11.47 11.99
N ALA A 282 -0.08 10.15 12.04
CA ALA A 282 0.15 9.33 10.87
C ALA A 282 -1.14 9.16 10.07
N VAL A 283 -1.07 9.38 8.75
CA VAL A 283 -2.14 9.05 7.82
C VAL A 283 -1.85 7.68 7.20
N GLY A 284 -2.50 6.66 7.73
CA GLY A 284 -2.35 5.27 7.36
C GLY A 284 -1.25 4.52 8.11
N THR A 285 -1.43 3.21 8.19
CA THR A 285 -0.45 2.28 8.79
C THR A 285 0.88 2.29 8.04
N THR A 286 0.92 2.68 6.78
CA THR A 286 2.12 2.87 5.96
C THR A 286 2.98 4.01 6.50
N SER A 287 2.39 5.13 6.86
CA SER A 287 3.09 6.25 7.49
C SER A 287 3.60 5.90 8.88
N VAL A 288 2.82 5.15 9.68
CA VAL A 288 3.28 4.60 10.96
C VAL A 288 4.54 3.77 10.75
N ARG A 289 4.52 2.81 9.81
CA ARG A 289 5.67 1.94 9.56
C ARG A 289 6.91 2.72 9.11
N SER A 290 6.75 3.72 8.23
CA SER A 290 7.86 4.56 7.79
C SER A 290 8.48 5.34 8.96
N LEU A 291 7.66 6.06 9.74
CA LEU A 291 8.13 6.88 10.84
C LEU A 291 8.77 6.02 11.95
N GLU A 292 8.11 4.95 12.36
CA GLU A 292 8.63 4.07 13.43
C GLU A 292 9.86 3.25 12.99
N SER A 293 10.00 2.96 11.69
CA SER A 293 11.23 2.35 11.14
C SER A 293 12.40 3.33 11.11
N ALA A 294 12.12 4.62 10.94
CA ALA A 294 13.13 5.68 10.92
C ALA A 294 13.53 6.17 12.32
N TYR A 295 12.77 5.79 13.36
CA TYR A 295 13.07 6.16 14.74
C TYR A 295 14.26 5.36 15.28
N ASP A 296 15.33 6.08 15.61
CA ASP A 296 16.52 5.52 16.22
C ASP A 296 16.30 5.37 17.74
N ARG A 297 16.06 4.12 18.17
CA ARG A 297 15.73 3.84 19.60
C ARG A 297 16.90 4.04 20.55
N GLU A 298 18.14 3.96 20.05
CA GLU A 298 19.34 4.17 20.88
C GLU A 298 19.57 5.65 21.12
N LEU A 299 19.33 6.47 20.10
CA LEU A 299 19.47 7.92 20.18
C LEU A 299 18.20 8.63 20.65
N GLY A 300 17.05 7.96 20.62
CA GLY A 300 15.76 8.52 20.98
C GLY A 300 15.28 9.63 20.03
N CYS A 301 15.57 9.53 18.74
CA CYS A 301 15.21 10.56 17.76
C CYS A 301 14.80 9.97 16.41
N LEU A 302 13.96 10.69 15.67
CA LEU A 302 13.63 10.38 14.28
C LEU A 302 14.80 10.78 13.35
N ARG A 303 15.05 9.98 12.31
CA ARG A 303 16.15 10.22 11.37
C ARG A 303 15.67 10.15 9.93
N ALA A 304 16.18 11.05 9.09
CA ALA A 304 15.96 10.99 7.66
C ALA A 304 16.50 9.66 7.08
N ARG A 305 15.74 9.07 6.17
CA ARG A 305 16.05 7.82 5.49
C ARG A 305 15.77 7.98 3.99
N ASN A 306 16.57 7.33 3.18
CA ASN A 306 16.41 7.37 1.73
C ASN A 306 16.39 5.95 1.18
N ARG A 307 15.21 5.47 0.87
CA ARG A 307 14.93 4.14 0.32
C ARG A 307 15.64 3.02 1.10
N GLU A 308 15.45 3.00 2.41
CA GLU A 308 15.94 1.93 3.28
C GLU A 308 14.92 0.78 3.36
N ALA A 309 15.41 -0.42 3.61
CA ALA A 309 14.57 -1.59 3.80
C ALA A 309 14.01 -1.66 5.22
N THR A 310 12.73 -1.97 5.37
CA THR A 310 12.10 -2.24 6.65
C THR A 310 11.35 -3.57 6.66
N SER A 311 11.51 -4.32 7.73
CA SER A 311 10.68 -5.46 8.11
C SER A 311 10.03 -5.23 9.47
N LEU A 312 9.76 -3.97 9.82
CA LEU A 312 9.15 -3.62 11.09
C LEU A 312 7.76 -4.25 11.21
N TYR A 313 7.60 -5.11 12.20
CA TYR A 313 6.35 -5.77 12.55
C TYR A 313 5.87 -5.28 13.90
N ILE A 314 4.77 -4.53 13.91
CA ILE A 314 4.21 -3.91 15.10
C ILE A 314 3.13 -4.82 15.67
N LEU A 315 3.35 -5.28 16.88
CA LEU A 315 2.45 -6.12 17.66
C LEU A 315 2.06 -5.42 18.97
N PRO A 316 0.94 -5.80 19.63
CA PRO A 316 0.60 -5.31 20.96
C PRO A 316 1.77 -5.43 21.95
N GLY A 317 2.04 -4.32 22.65
CA GLY A 317 3.22 -4.15 23.51
C GLY A 317 4.34 -3.33 22.87
N TYR A 318 4.22 -2.97 21.58
CA TYR A 318 5.14 -2.04 20.94
C TYR A 318 5.00 -0.64 21.50
N THR A 319 6.14 0.01 21.74
CA THR A 319 6.18 1.42 22.18
C THR A 319 6.46 2.32 20.98
N PHE A 320 5.52 3.17 20.65
CA PHE A 320 5.65 4.14 19.58
C PHE A 320 6.61 5.25 20.00
N GLY A 321 7.52 5.61 19.11
CA GLY A 321 8.55 6.63 19.36
C GLY A 321 8.25 7.97 18.69
N VAL A 322 7.37 7.97 17.68
CA VAL A 322 7.09 9.16 16.87
C VAL A 322 5.60 9.46 16.78
N VAL A 323 4.75 8.43 16.60
CA VAL A 323 3.34 8.62 16.23
C VAL A 323 2.47 8.76 17.47
N ASP A 324 1.76 9.89 17.58
CA ASP A 324 0.86 10.22 18.69
C ASP A 324 -0.60 9.90 18.38
N ALA A 325 -1.05 10.08 17.13
CA ALA A 325 -2.40 9.78 16.68
C ALA A 325 -2.40 9.15 15.27
N LEU A 326 -3.46 8.46 14.91
CA LEU A 326 -3.52 7.66 13.69
C LEU A 326 -4.86 7.83 12.96
N VAL A 327 -4.80 8.26 11.69
CA VAL A 327 -5.91 8.13 10.74
C VAL A 327 -5.75 6.81 9.99
N THR A 328 -6.74 5.95 9.98
CA THR A 328 -6.65 4.63 9.34
C THR A 328 -7.98 4.17 8.79
N ASN A 329 -7.98 3.10 7.97
CA ASN A 329 -9.18 2.36 7.60
C ASN A 329 -9.45 1.24 8.62
N PHE A 330 -10.57 0.55 8.47
CA PHE A 330 -10.79 -0.74 9.10
C PHE A 330 -10.05 -1.83 8.31
N HIS A 331 -9.50 -2.81 8.99
CA HIS A 331 -8.60 -3.82 8.43
C HIS A 331 -9.20 -5.22 8.41
N VAL A 332 -8.68 -6.07 7.52
CA VAL A 332 -9.06 -7.47 7.41
C VAL A 332 -8.75 -8.21 8.73
N PRO A 333 -9.65 -9.10 9.22
CA PRO A 333 -9.37 -9.92 10.40
C PRO A 333 -8.08 -10.74 10.23
N ARG A 334 -7.40 -10.99 11.35
CA ARG A 334 -6.15 -11.77 11.42
C ARG A 334 -4.99 -11.19 10.57
N SER A 335 -5.04 -9.93 10.18
CA SER A 335 -3.97 -9.27 9.42
C SER A 335 -2.93 -8.59 10.32
N THR A 336 -1.74 -8.38 9.77
CA THR A 336 -0.68 -7.60 10.43
C THR A 336 -1.13 -6.17 10.74
N LEU A 337 -2.04 -5.61 9.93
CA LEU A 337 -2.61 -4.29 10.12
C LEU A 337 -3.58 -4.24 11.31
N MET A 338 -4.39 -5.29 11.51
CA MET A 338 -5.25 -5.42 12.69
C MET A 338 -4.43 -5.49 13.97
N MET A 339 -3.26 -6.15 13.92
CA MET A 339 -2.32 -6.22 15.04
C MET A 339 -1.67 -4.87 15.33
N LEU A 340 -1.30 -4.11 14.29
CA LEU A 340 -0.72 -2.77 14.42
C LEU A 340 -1.70 -1.79 15.10
N VAL A 341 -2.96 -1.72 14.64
CA VAL A 341 -3.94 -0.83 15.28
C VAL A 341 -4.27 -1.27 16.69
N SER A 342 -4.23 -2.57 16.98
CA SER A 342 -4.37 -3.12 18.34
C SER A 342 -3.18 -2.77 19.23
N ALA A 343 -1.99 -2.61 18.67
CA ALA A 343 -0.81 -2.11 19.38
C ALA A 343 -0.90 -0.61 19.67
N PHE A 344 -1.59 0.15 18.80
CA PHE A 344 -1.73 1.61 18.96
C PHE A 344 -2.69 2.01 20.08
N SER A 345 -3.65 1.14 20.45
CA SER A 345 -4.52 1.26 21.62
C SER A 345 -4.44 0.00 22.48
N THR A 346 -5.55 -0.71 22.61
CA THR A 346 -5.62 -2.07 23.13
C THR A 346 -6.42 -2.94 22.18
N ARG A 347 -6.19 -4.24 22.19
CA ARG A 347 -6.99 -5.17 21.39
C ARG A 347 -8.49 -5.05 21.74
N GLU A 348 -8.80 -4.95 23.03
CA GLU A 348 -10.16 -4.86 23.54
C GLU A 348 -10.89 -3.61 23.00
N ASN A 349 -10.24 -2.45 23.02
CA ASN A 349 -10.80 -1.20 22.51
C ASN A 349 -11.02 -1.29 20.98
N ILE A 350 -10.03 -1.81 20.26
CA ILE A 350 -10.12 -1.98 18.80
C ILE A 350 -11.24 -2.96 18.43
N MET A 351 -11.37 -4.11 19.10
CA MET A 351 -12.44 -5.06 18.84
C MET A 351 -13.83 -4.46 19.14
N ALA A 352 -13.94 -3.66 20.21
CA ALA A 352 -15.17 -2.93 20.52
C ALA A 352 -15.52 -1.89 19.45
N ALA A 353 -14.51 -1.15 18.95
CA ALA A 353 -14.67 -0.18 17.86
C ALA A 353 -15.13 -0.83 16.56
N TYR A 354 -14.54 -1.99 16.19
CA TYR A 354 -14.94 -2.73 14.98
C TYR A 354 -16.36 -3.29 15.09
N LYS A 355 -16.73 -3.81 16.28
CA LYS A 355 -18.10 -4.23 16.53
C LYS A 355 -19.07 -3.06 16.38
N HIS A 356 -18.79 -1.91 17.00
CA HIS A 356 -19.61 -0.69 16.88
C HIS A 356 -19.74 -0.28 15.40
N ALA A 357 -18.65 -0.25 14.65
CA ALA A 357 -18.66 0.12 13.24
C ALA A 357 -19.59 -0.79 12.40
N ILE A 358 -19.53 -2.12 12.63
CA ILE A 358 -20.38 -3.09 11.94
C ILE A 358 -21.87 -2.89 12.30
N GLU A 359 -22.16 -2.67 13.57
CA GLU A 359 -23.53 -2.43 14.09
C GLU A 359 -24.09 -1.07 13.65
N SER A 360 -23.21 -0.09 13.36
CA SER A 360 -23.56 1.27 12.93
C SER A 360 -23.47 1.48 11.41
N ASP A 361 -23.46 0.38 10.63
CA ASP A 361 -23.44 0.39 9.16
C ASP A 361 -22.28 1.20 8.56
N TYR A 362 -21.08 1.05 9.14
CA TYR A 362 -19.86 1.52 8.51
C TYR A 362 -19.49 0.64 7.33
N ARG A 363 -18.90 1.26 6.32
CA ARG A 363 -18.27 0.57 5.22
C ARG A 363 -16.80 0.28 5.60
N LEU A 364 -16.34 -0.93 5.39
CA LEU A 364 -15.02 -1.36 5.84
C LEU A 364 -14.04 -1.56 4.68
N LEU A 365 -12.77 -1.64 5.00
CA LEU A 365 -11.62 -1.88 4.14
C LEU A 365 -11.30 -0.66 3.23
N SER A 366 -10.59 -0.88 2.11
CA SER A 366 -9.91 0.15 1.31
C SER A 366 -10.79 1.31 0.83
N PHE A 367 -12.00 1.02 0.38
CA PHE A 367 -12.98 2.03 -0.06
C PHE A 367 -14.00 2.39 1.01
N GLY A 368 -13.79 1.87 2.21
CA GLY A 368 -14.70 2.06 3.34
C GLY A 368 -14.56 3.42 4.01
N ASP A 369 -15.01 3.46 5.24
CA ASP A 369 -14.98 4.61 6.12
C ASP A 369 -13.67 4.66 6.91
N ALA A 370 -13.44 5.76 7.60
CA ALA A 370 -12.22 6.02 8.34
C ALA A 370 -12.36 5.76 9.84
N MET A 371 -11.20 5.60 10.48
CA MET A 371 -11.01 5.64 11.92
C MET A 371 -9.98 6.70 12.26
N PHE A 372 -10.21 7.49 13.30
CA PHE A 372 -9.22 8.38 13.89
C PHE A 372 -8.99 7.95 15.34
N ILE A 373 -7.76 7.58 15.67
CA ILE A 373 -7.35 7.09 16.99
C ILE A 373 -6.44 8.15 17.62
N GLU A 374 -6.88 8.78 18.71
CA GLU A 374 -6.18 9.86 19.40
C GLU A 374 -5.93 9.62 20.89
#